data_9e031635f06a025a90edd233118ce7c5
#
_entry.id   9e031635f06a025a90edd233118ce7c5
#
_cell.length_a   1.000
_cell.length_b   1.000
_cell.length_c   1.000
_cell.angle_alpha   90.00
_cell.angle_beta   90.00
_cell.angle_gamma   90.00
#
_symmetry.space_group_name_H-M   'P 1'
#
loop_
_entity.id
_entity.type
_entity.pdbx_description
1 polymer ?
#
loop_
_entity_poly.entity_id
_entity_poly.type
_entity_poly.pdbx_seq_one_letter_code
_entity_poly.pdbx_strand_id
1 'polypeptide(L)'
;MTDAVGTTSTAPTTHRMWRRARGLLIALTLLIVAGVAMAALRSGDQHGRLDPRSADQYGSRAVAELLDDHGVSTRVTTTLDEATASMDDTTTLLVTHPDLLTVNQQDTLRAAMASSAGRTVLLSADSSLGILAPEVRSEGSTSVSARAPECALSAAVRAGGVDLGGQRYSTDTPDADSCYPSGGFPTLLRLDGPGGDTVLLGAPDILYNDRLDERGNASLALQLLGSRPHLIWYLPSLSDSVATPEGDSSFFDLIPPGWIWGALQLGVAAALAAVWRARRLGPLVTEQLPVAIRASEATEGRARLYRRVNARGRAAVALRAASRRRLAPLLGVPPADADSPGVLLAAFSARLPDSDRDFRHLLFGPPPADDAALVQLADQLDALEREVRTS
;
A
#
# COMPACT_ATOMS: atom_id res chain seq x y z
N MET A 1 4.19 49.53 26.92
CA MET A 1 3.15 48.59 27.42
C MET A 1 2.44 48.04 26.15
N THR A 2 2.86 46.90 25.73
CA THR A 2 2.36 46.25 24.53
C THR A 2 1.30 45.20 24.95
N ASP A 3 0.04 45.56 24.74
CA ASP A 3 -1.07 44.62 24.91
C ASP A 3 -1.04 43.56 23.82
N ALA A 4 -0.93 42.32 24.24
CA ALA A 4 -1.06 41.18 23.39
C ALA A 4 -2.52 41.01 22.94
N VAL A 5 -2.81 41.37 21.73
CA VAL A 5 -4.09 41.09 21.02
C VAL A 5 -4.19 39.62 20.81
N GLY A 6 -5.10 38.94 21.48
CA GLY A 6 -5.43 37.56 21.26
C GLY A 6 -6.02 37.37 19.85
N THR A 7 -5.24 36.81 18.93
CA THR A 7 -5.70 36.44 17.61
C THR A 7 -6.56 35.17 17.68
N THR A 8 -7.86 35.28 17.47
CA THR A 8 -8.75 34.15 17.19
C THR A 8 -8.52 33.68 15.77
N SER A 9 -7.49 32.87 15.58
CA SER A 9 -7.23 32.19 14.32
C SER A 9 -8.25 31.07 14.13
N THR A 10 -9.10 31.16 13.09
CA THR A 10 -9.99 30.11 12.62
C THR A 10 -9.28 29.09 11.71
N ALA A 11 -7.95 29.15 11.64
CA ALA A 11 -7.17 28.16 10.91
C ALA A 11 -7.35 26.76 11.53
N PRO A 12 -7.63 25.72 10.75
CA PRO A 12 -7.76 24.37 11.27
C PRO A 12 -6.43 23.98 11.91
N THR A 13 -6.45 23.76 13.22
CA THR A 13 -5.27 23.36 13.98
C THR A 13 -4.65 22.12 13.35
N THR A 14 -3.31 22.08 13.27
CA THR A 14 -2.50 20.95 12.79
C THR A 14 -2.98 19.61 13.38
N HIS A 15 -3.50 19.63 14.60
CA HIS A 15 -4.09 18.47 15.27
C HIS A 15 -5.39 17.95 14.60
N ARG A 16 -6.23 18.80 14.00
CA ARG A 16 -7.44 18.41 13.27
C ARG A 16 -7.11 17.84 11.89
N MET A 17 -6.11 18.38 11.21
CA MET A 17 -5.58 17.82 9.96
C MET A 17 -4.92 16.45 10.22
N TRP A 18 -4.16 16.33 11.30
CA TRP A 18 -3.50 15.08 11.66
C TRP A 18 -4.51 13.96 12.03
N ARG A 19 -5.61 14.28 12.71
CA ARG A 19 -6.69 13.30 12.98
C ARG A 19 -7.39 12.80 11.72
N ARG A 20 -7.57 13.64 10.70
CA ARG A 20 -8.14 13.23 9.40
C ARG A 20 -7.14 12.43 8.56
N ALA A 21 -5.87 12.84 8.55
CA ALA A 21 -4.80 12.12 7.87
C ALA A 21 -4.54 10.74 8.54
N ARG A 22 -4.61 10.65 9.86
CA ARG A 22 -4.46 9.39 10.59
C ARG A 22 -5.54 8.35 10.22
N GLY A 23 -6.78 8.77 10.01
CA GLY A 23 -7.85 7.86 9.54
C GLY A 23 -7.57 7.29 8.16
N LEU A 24 -7.12 8.14 7.23
CA LEU A 24 -6.72 7.73 5.87
C LEU A 24 -5.48 6.81 5.89
N LEU A 25 -4.47 7.12 6.71
CA LEU A 25 -3.27 6.29 6.86
C LEU A 25 -3.60 4.92 7.46
N ILE A 26 -4.46 4.85 8.47
CA ILE A 26 -4.90 3.58 9.06
C ILE A 26 -5.68 2.76 8.02
N ALA A 27 -6.59 3.38 7.27
CA ALA A 27 -7.35 2.69 6.22
C ALA A 27 -6.42 2.15 5.12
N LEU A 28 -5.43 2.92 4.68
CA LEU A 28 -4.42 2.51 3.69
C LEU A 28 -3.55 1.36 4.22
N THR A 29 -3.09 1.46 5.48
CA THR A 29 -2.30 0.39 6.12
C THR A 29 -3.10 -0.89 6.24
N LEU A 30 -4.39 -0.82 6.65
CA LEU A 30 -5.27 -1.99 6.72
C LEU A 30 -5.49 -2.61 5.34
N LEU A 31 -5.63 -1.79 4.30
CA LEU A 31 -5.81 -2.26 2.93
C LEU A 31 -4.55 -2.94 2.39
N ILE A 32 -3.36 -2.40 2.69
CA ILE A 32 -2.06 -3.02 2.35
C ILE A 32 -1.89 -4.34 3.12
N VAL A 33 -2.16 -4.35 4.43
CA VAL A 33 -2.05 -5.57 5.26
C VAL A 33 -3.04 -6.64 4.78
N ALA A 34 -4.29 -6.27 4.48
CA ALA A 34 -5.28 -7.20 3.93
C ALA A 34 -4.85 -7.71 2.55
N GLY A 35 -4.29 -6.86 1.68
CA GLY A 35 -3.75 -7.26 0.38
C GLY A 35 -2.58 -8.23 0.51
N VAL A 36 -1.63 -7.96 1.40
CA VAL A 36 -0.48 -8.84 1.68
C VAL A 36 -0.96 -10.15 2.31
N ALA A 37 -1.89 -10.11 3.27
CA ALA A 37 -2.44 -11.32 3.89
C ALA A 37 -3.21 -12.17 2.86
N MET A 38 -4.00 -11.55 1.97
CA MET A 38 -4.70 -12.26 0.90
C MET A 38 -3.73 -12.83 -0.15
N ALA A 39 -2.65 -12.12 -0.48
CA ALA A 39 -1.59 -12.62 -1.34
C ALA A 39 -0.87 -13.82 -0.69
N ALA A 40 -0.54 -13.73 0.60
CA ALA A 40 0.09 -14.82 1.36
C ALA A 40 -0.82 -16.05 1.49
N LEU A 41 -2.13 -15.88 1.67
CA LEU A 41 -3.10 -16.97 1.70
C LEU A 41 -3.30 -17.61 0.32
N ARG A 42 -3.12 -16.84 -0.76
CA ARG A 42 -3.18 -17.35 -2.14
C ARG A 42 -1.87 -17.98 -2.61
N SER A 43 -0.75 -17.66 -2.00
CA SER A 43 0.56 -18.25 -2.30
C SER A 43 0.83 -19.56 -1.56
N GLY A 44 -0.21 -20.17 -0.99
CA GLY A 44 -0.09 -21.54 -0.47
C GLY A 44 0.35 -22.50 -1.59
N ASP A 45 1.41 -23.26 -1.35
CA ASP A 45 2.16 -24.11 -2.28
C ASP A 45 1.37 -25.15 -3.11
N GLN A 46 0.05 -25.11 -3.10
CA GLN A 46 -0.83 -26.10 -3.72
C GLN A 46 -1.80 -25.53 -4.78
N HIS A 47 -1.60 -24.28 -5.23
CA HIS A 47 -2.51 -23.58 -6.16
C HIS A 47 -1.79 -23.04 -7.42
N GLY A 48 -0.81 -23.76 -7.95
CA GLY A 48 -0.03 -23.35 -9.13
C GLY A 48 -0.51 -24.00 -10.42
N ARG A 49 -0.37 -23.28 -11.54
CA ARG A 49 -0.50 -23.89 -12.87
C ARG A 49 0.55 -24.99 -13.02
N LEU A 50 0.14 -26.14 -13.60
CA LEU A 50 1.02 -27.30 -13.80
C LEU A 50 1.64 -27.85 -12.50
N ASP A 51 1.15 -27.47 -11.32
CA ASP A 51 1.61 -28.08 -10.08
C ASP A 51 0.91 -29.45 -9.90
N PRO A 52 1.67 -30.56 -9.80
CA PRO A 52 1.09 -31.89 -9.63
C PRO A 52 0.45 -32.10 -8.24
N ARG A 53 0.53 -31.13 -7.34
CA ARG A 53 -0.15 -31.14 -6.05
C ARG A 53 -1.47 -30.37 -6.08
N SER A 54 -1.69 -29.55 -7.12
CA SER A 54 -2.84 -28.69 -7.27
C SER A 54 -4.03 -29.39 -7.90
N ALA A 55 -5.18 -29.34 -7.21
CA ALA A 55 -6.48 -29.80 -7.71
C ALA A 55 -7.24 -28.72 -8.53
N ASP A 56 -6.66 -27.52 -8.70
CA ASP A 56 -7.26 -26.45 -9.50
C ASP A 56 -7.40 -26.88 -10.96
N GLN A 57 -8.28 -26.23 -11.71
CA GLN A 57 -8.52 -26.57 -13.14
C GLN A 57 -7.24 -26.59 -13.97
N TYR A 58 -6.31 -25.66 -13.71
CA TYR A 58 -4.99 -25.58 -14.40
C TYR A 58 -3.86 -26.27 -13.62
N GLY A 59 -4.14 -26.95 -12.51
CA GLY A 59 -3.21 -27.84 -11.85
C GLY A 59 -3.05 -29.12 -12.62
N SER A 60 -2.17 -30.03 -12.15
CA SER A 60 -1.86 -31.30 -12.81
C SER A 60 -1.95 -32.50 -11.85
N ARG A 61 -2.73 -32.39 -10.78
CA ARG A 61 -2.83 -33.44 -9.77
C ARG A 61 -3.40 -34.73 -10.35
N ALA A 62 -4.37 -34.64 -11.24
CA ALA A 62 -4.97 -35.82 -11.88
C ALA A 62 -3.94 -36.62 -12.69
N VAL A 63 -3.03 -35.95 -13.41
CA VAL A 63 -1.93 -36.61 -14.11
C VAL A 63 -0.98 -37.31 -13.14
N ALA A 64 -0.62 -36.62 -12.03
CA ALA A 64 0.31 -37.18 -11.04
C ALA A 64 -0.28 -38.41 -10.34
N GLU A 65 -1.57 -38.38 -9.97
CA GLU A 65 -2.27 -39.52 -9.39
C GLU A 65 -2.36 -40.72 -10.36
N LEU A 66 -2.69 -40.44 -11.63
CA LEU A 66 -2.71 -41.51 -12.65
C LEU A 66 -1.33 -42.10 -12.90
N LEU A 67 -0.26 -41.30 -12.86
CA LEU A 67 1.11 -41.80 -12.98
C LEU A 67 1.49 -42.70 -11.79
N ASP A 68 1.13 -42.31 -10.57
CA ASP A 68 1.35 -43.08 -9.34
C ASP A 68 0.60 -44.45 -9.42
N ASP A 69 -0.66 -44.44 -9.85
CA ASP A 69 -1.47 -45.65 -10.06
C ASP A 69 -0.83 -46.61 -11.09
N HIS A 70 -0.04 -46.07 -12.04
CA HIS A 70 0.73 -46.86 -13.02
C HIS A 70 2.15 -47.18 -12.56
N GLY A 71 2.50 -46.89 -11.29
CA GLY A 71 3.79 -47.22 -10.68
C GLY A 71 4.92 -46.24 -11.00
N VAL A 72 4.61 -45.05 -11.47
CA VAL A 72 5.60 -44.00 -11.74
C VAL A 72 5.74 -43.09 -10.51
N SER A 73 6.89 -43.09 -9.86
CA SER A 73 7.14 -42.21 -8.72
C SER A 73 7.41 -40.79 -9.18
N THR A 74 6.56 -39.84 -8.76
CA THR A 74 6.69 -38.42 -9.09
C THR A 74 7.36 -37.64 -7.96
N ARG A 75 8.44 -36.92 -8.28
CA ARG A 75 9.13 -35.97 -7.37
C ARG A 75 9.01 -34.56 -7.93
N VAL A 76 8.49 -33.63 -7.12
CA VAL A 76 8.42 -32.22 -7.46
C VAL A 76 9.68 -31.51 -7.00
N THR A 77 10.31 -30.74 -7.87
CA THR A 77 11.49 -29.92 -7.59
C THR A 77 11.24 -28.48 -8.01
N THR A 78 11.76 -27.51 -7.28
CA THR A 78 11.63 -26.09 -7.59
C THR A 78 12.98 -25.43 -7.88
N THR A 79 14.08 -26.16 -7.69
CA THR A 79 15.44 -25.73 -8.01
C THR A 79 16.05 -26.60 -9.09
N LEU A 80 16.91 -26.01 -9.92
CA LEU A 80 17.60 -26.73 -10.99
C LEU A 80 18.56 -27.78 -10.44
N ASP A 81 19.27 -27.46 -9.36
CA ASP A 81 20.24 -28.37 -8.75
C ASP A 81 19.57 -29.66 -8.27
N GLU A 82 18.40 -29.58 -7.63
CA GLU A 82 17.63 -30.75 -7.21
C GLU A 82 17.12 -31.56 -8.41
N ALA A 83 16.68 -30.86 -9.49
CA ALA A 83 16.19 -31.51 -10.69
C ALA A 83 17.31 -32.28 -11.40
N THR A 84 18.48 -31.66 -11.58
CA THR A 84 19.61 -32.28 -12.31
C THR A 84 20.35 -33.33 -11.49
N ALA A 85 20.44 -33.19 -10.16
CA ALA A 85 21.10 -34.16 -9.29
C ALA A 85 20.43 -35.55 -9.28
N SER A 86 19.16 -35.63 -9.69
CA SER A 86 18.39 -36.89 -9.70
C SER A 86 18.14 -37.44 -11.09
N MET A 87 18.77 -36.89 -12.15
CA MET A 87 18.62 -37.35 -13.51
C MET A 87 19.49 -38.57 -13.80
N ASP A 88 18.87 -39.62 -14.34
CA ASP A 88 19.53 -40.82 -14.80
C ASP A 88 18.74 -41.47 -15.98
N ASP A 89 19.18 -42.63 -16.46
CA ASP A 89 18.54 -43.37 -17.57
C ASP A 89 17.14 -43.91 -17.23
N THR A 90 16.78 -43.97 -15.94
CA THR A 90 15.48 -44.41 -15.42
C THR A 90 14.51 -43.25 -15.17
N THR A 91 14.93 -42.06 -15.52
CA THR A 91 14.21 -40.82 -15.13
C THR A 91 13.61 -40.11 -16.34
N THR A 92 12.38 -39.63 -16.21
CA THR A 92 11.80 -38.58 -17.08
C THR A 92 11.89 -37.25 -16.34
N LEU A 93 12.49 -36.21 -16.92
CA LEU A 93 12.48 -34.84 -16.45
C LEU A 93 11.41 -34.07 -17.23
N LEU A 94 10.43 -33.50 -16.50
CA LEU A 94 9.48 -32.56 -17.08
C LEU A 94 9.87 -31.14 -16.65
N VAL A 95 10.14 -30.26 -17.61
CA VAL A 95 10.43 -28.83 -17.37
C VAL A 95 9.21 -28.03 -17.80
N THR A 96 8.50 -27.46 -16.86
CA THR A 96 7.20 -26.80 -17.13
C THR A 96 7.33 -25.43 -17.80
N HIS A 97 8.39 -24.69 -17.50
CA HIS A 97 8.62 -23.32 -18.00
C HIS A 97 10.11 -23.14 -18.36
N PRO A 98 10.61 -23.76 -19.43
CA PRO A 98 12.03 -23.71 -19.79
C PRO A 98 12.51 -22.28 -20.10
N ASP A 99 11.64 -21.42 -20.61
CA ASP A 99 11.97 -20.02 -20.97
C ASP A 99 12.15 -19.10 -19.74
N LEU A 100 11.80 -19.56 -18.53
CA LEU A 100 12.09 -18.84 -17.27
C LEU A 100 13.52 -19.06 -16.79
N LEU A 101 14.21 -20.04 -17.34
CA LEU A 101 15.59 -20.35 -16.96
C LEU A 101 16.54 -19.30 -17.53
N THR A 102 17.51 -18.86 -16.73
CA THR A 102 18.63 -18.03 -17.19
C THR A 102 19.51 -18.82 -18.17
N VAL A 103 20.31 -18.12 -18.97
CA VAL A 103 21.25 -18.74 -19.89
C VAL A 103 22.15 -19.77 -19.20
N ASN A 104 22.72 -19.43 -18.04
CA ASN A 104 23.58 -20.34 -17.27
C ASN A 104 22.82 -21.59 -16.78
N GLN A 105 21.56 -21.42 -16.38
CA GLN A 105 20.71 -22.55 -15.98
C GLN A 105 20.34 -23.44 -17.17
N GLN A 106 20.08 -22.85 -18.35
CA GLN A 106 19.84 -23.61 -19.59
C GLN A 106 21.09 -24.39 -19.99
N ASP A 107 22.29 -23.80 -19.89
CA ASP A 107 23.54 -24.50 -20.16
C ASP A 107 23.77 -25.68 -19.21
N THR A 108 23.52 -25.45 -17.89
CA THR A 108 23.62 -26.49 -16.83
C THR A 108 22.62 -27.63 -17.12
N LEU A 109 21.36 -27.28 -17.42
CA LEU A 109 20.33 -28.27 -17.78
C LEU A 109 20.70 -29.07 -19.01
N ARG A 110 21.18 -28.41 -20.06
CA ARG A 110 21.64 -29.08 -21.30
C ARG A 110 22.77 -30.07 -21.02
N ALA A 111 23.74 -29.67 -20.19
CA ALA A 111 24.83 -30.58 -19.81
C ALA A 111 24.31 -31.82 -19.05
N ALA A 112 23.34 -31.62 -18.14
CA ALA A 112 22.69 -32.72 -17.43
C ALA A 112 21.89 -33.64 -18.38
N MET A 113 21.11 -33.06 -19.29
CA MET A 113 20.37 -33.81 -20.33
C MET A 113 21.33 -34.66 -21.16
N ALA A 114 22.48 -34.13 -21.58
CA ALA A 114 23.46 -34.86 -22.42
C ALA A 114 24.12 -36.04 -21.68
N SER A 115 24.14 -36.03 -20.35
CA SER A 115 24.81 -37.06 -19.53
C SER A 115 23.87 -38.09 -18.91
N SER A 116 22.56 -37.83 -18.83
CA SER A 116 21.60 -38.62 -18.03
C SER A 116 21.11 -39.89 -18.74
N ALA A 117 21.10 -39.92 -20.08
CA ALA A 117 20.46 -40.96 -20.90
C ALA A 117 18.95 -41.18 -20.65
N GLY A 118 18.34 -40.26 -19.86
CA GLY A 118 16.91 -40.24 -19.54
C GLY A 118 16.06 -39.57 -20.64
N ARG A 119 14.80 -39.31 -20.31
CA ARG A 119 13.92 -38.52 -21.15
C ARG A 119 13.78 -37.11 -20.58
N THR A 120 13.81 -36.09 -21.44
CA THR A 120 13.44 -34.72 -21.06
C THR A 120 12.22 -34.25 -21.83
N VAL A 121 11.22 -33.73 -21.15
CA VAL A 121 10.01 -33.15 -21.76
C VAL A 121 10.02 -31.64 -21.47
N LEU A 122 10.09 -30.84 -22.52
CA LEU A 122 10.07 -29.37 -22.44
C LEU A 122 8.69 -28.85 -22.87
N LEU A 123 8.02 -28.10 -22.00
CA LEU A 123 6.71 -27.54 -22.30
C LEU A 123 6.84 -26.13 -22.86
N SER A 124 6.20 -25.90 -24.02
CA SER A 124 6.06 -24.56 -24.64
C SER A 124 7.39 -23.82 -24.80
N ALA A 125 8.50 -24.54 -25.00
CA ALA A 125 9.83 -23.97 -25.22
C ALA A 125 9.85 -23.08 -26.45
N ASP A 126 10.41 -21.88 -26.36
CA ASP A 126 10.56 -20.92 -27.44
C ASP A 126 11.96 -20.28 -27.39
N SER A 127 12.17 -19.30 -26.52
CA SER A 127 13.47 -18.62 -26.39
C SER A 127 14.60 -19.52 -25.86
N SER A 128 14.27 -20.54 -25.08
CA SER A 128 15.23 -21.53 -24.56
C SER A 128 15.71 -22.56 -25.60
N LEU A 129 15.06 -22.69 -26.74
CA LEU A 129 15.41 -23.66 -27.78
C LEU A 129 16.85 -23.49 -28.27
N GLY A 130 17.32 -22.25 -28.41
CA GLY A 130 18.67 -21.97 -28.88
C GLY A 130 19.79 -22.63 -28.06
N ILE A 131 19.49 -22.94 -26.79
CA ILE A 131 20.43 -23.62 -25.87
C ILE A 131 19.99 -25.06 -25.64
N LEU A 132 18.73 -25.31 -25.26
CA LEU A 132 18.28 -26.65 -24.85
C LEU A 132 18.09 -27.62 -26.01
N ALA A 133 17.71 -27.13 -27.20
CA ALA A 133 17.50 -27.93 -28.41
C ALA A 133 17.89 -27.11 -29.66
N PRO A 134 19.18 -26.83 -29.91
CA PRO A 134 19.64 -25.89 -30.93
C PRO A 134 19.34 -26.37 -32.38
N GLU A 135 19.05 -27.64 -32.58
CA GLU A 135 18.59 -28.23 -33.81
C GLU A 135 17.12 -27.96 -34.12
N VAL A 136 16.38 -27.31 -33.18
CA VAL A 136 14.96 -27.01 -33.35
C VAL A 136 14.75 -25.50 -33.44
N ARG A 137 13.84 -25.11 -34.30
CA ARG A 137 13.37 -23.71 -34.42
C ARG A 137 11.89 -23.63 -34.08
N SER A 138 11.54 -22.53 -33.42
CA SER A 138 10.15 -22.16 -33.16
C SER A 138 9.53 -21.54 -34.42
N GLU A 139 8.35 -22.04 -34.82
CA GLU A 139 7.58 -21.58 -35.98
C GLU A 139 6.32 -20.79 -35.50
N GLY A 140 6.43 -20.18 -34.33
CA GLY A 140 5.36 -19.43 -33.68
C GLY A 140 4.26 -20.31 -33.11
N SER A 141 3.25 -19.68 -32.52
CA SER A 141 2.18 -20.36 -31.78
C SER A 141 0.91 -20.56 -32.62
N THR A 142 0.12 -21.55 -32.24
CA THR A 142 -1.22 -21.83 -32.78
C THR A 142 -2.23 -22.08 -31.65
N SER A 143 -3.51 -21.95 -31.94
CA SER A 143 -4.56 -22.27 -30.96
C SER A 143 -4.59 -23.75 -30.65
N VAL A 144 -4.87 -24.09 -29.39
CA VAL A 144 -5.14 -25.47 -28.96
C VAL A 144 -6.44 -25.94 -29.58
N SER A 145 -6.37 -27.08 -30.22
CA SER A 145 -7.52 -27.72 -30.89
C SER A 145 -7.27 -29.21 -31.09
N ALA A 146 -8.32 -29.94 -31.42
CA ALA A 146 -8.24 -31.37 -31.76
C ALA A 146 -7.31 -31.63 -32.95
N ARG A 147 -6.30 -32.48 -32.75
CA ARG A 147 -5.33 -32.86 -33.77
C ARG A 147 -5.16 -34.35 -33.82
N ALA A 148 -5.01 -34.89 -35.05
CA ALA A 148 -4.60 -36.26 -35.27
C ALA A 148 -3.07 -36.38 -35.14
N PRO A 149 -2.53 -37.56 -34.77
CA PRO A 149 -1.09 -37.71 -34.55
C PRO A 149 -0.25 -37.52 -35.82
N GLU A 150 -0.71 -38.00 -36.95
CA GLU A 150 -0.04 -37.95 -38.30
C GLU A 150 1.46 -38.31 -38.27
N CYS A 151 1.85 -39.23 -37.37
CA CYS A 151 3.23 -39.70 -37.21
C CYS A 151 3.25 -41.18 -36.78
N ALA A 152 4.45 -41.77 -36.71
CA ALA A 152 4.66 -43.16 -36.31
C ALA A 152 5.02 -43.33 -34.81
N LEU A 153 5.17 -42.25 -34.06
CA LEU A 153 5.50 -42.31 -32.62
C LEU A 153 4.45 -43.12 -31.87
N SER A 154 4.86 -44.22 -31.26
CA SER A 154 3.96 -45.18 -30.61
C SER A 154 3.07 -44.55 -29.54
N ALA A 155 3.58 -43.56 -28.81
CA ALA A 155 2.84 -42.79 -27.81
C ALA A 155 1.71 -41.97 -28.47
N ALA A 156 1.99 -41.29 -29.56
CA ALA A 156 1.02 -40.50 -30.29
C ALA A 156 -0.04 -41.38 -30.98
N VAL A 157 0.38 -42.48 -31.59
CA VAL A 157 -0.54 -43.43 -32.24
C VAL A 157 -1.52 -44.05 -31.23
N ARG A 158 -1.05 -44.45 -30.04
CA ARG A 158 -1.93 -45.00 -28.99
C ARG A 158 -2.86 -43.96 -28.36
N ALA A 159 -2.41 -42.70 -28.25
CA ALA A 159 -3.25 -41.62 -27.76
C ALA A 159 -4.34 -41.22 -28.77
N GLY A 160 -4.05 -41.36 -30.07
CA GLY A 160 -4.98 -40.93 -31.11
C GLY A 160 -5.10 -39.41 -31.17
N GLY A 161 -6.33 -38.92 -31.37
CA GLY A 161 -6.58 -37.47 -31.37
C GLY A 161 -6.48 -36.84 -29.98
N VAL A 162 -5.78 -35.73 -29.89
CA VAL A 162 -5.57 -34.96 -28.65
C VAL A 162 -5.84 -33.47 -28.86
N ASP A 163 -6.01 -32.72 -27.80
CA ASP A 163 -6.10 -31.27 -27.87
C ASP A 163 -4.71 -30.65 -27.68
N LEU A 164 -4.07 -30.34 -28.79
CA LEU A 164 -2.74 -29.71 -28.81
C LEU A 164 -2.71 -28.43 -29.65
N GLY A 165 -1.75 -27.59 -29.35
CA GLY A 165 -1.49 -26.31 -29.98
C GLY A 165 -0.26 -25.66 -29.33
N GLY A 166 -0.32 -24.38 -29.07
CA GLY A 166 0.81 -23.63 -28.51
C GLY A 166 1.95 -23.49 -29.50
N GLN A 167 3.18 -23.70 -29.08
CA GLN A 167 4.36 -23.57 -29.94
C GLN A 167 4.38 -24.67 -31.04
N ARG A 168 4.79 -24.27 -32.21
CA ARG A 168 5.07 -25.17 -33.35
C ARG A 168 6.57 -25.21 -33.61
N TYR A 169 7.06 -26.32 -34.04
CA TYR A 169 8.48 -26.58 -34.18
C TYR A 169 8.86 -26.97 -35.59
N SER A 170 10.12 -26.73 -35.96
CA SER A 170 10.74 -27.30 -37.14
C SER A 170 12.15 -27.80 -36.80
N THR A 171 12.59 -28.83 -37.45
CA THR A 171 13.94 -29.38 -37.35
C THR A 171 14.40 -29.97 -38.69
N ASP A 172 15.70 -29.92 -38.92
CA ASP A 172 16.34 -30.58 -40.06
C ASP A 172 16.88 -31.98 -39.68
N THR A 173 16.65 -32.43 -38.41
CA THR A 173 17.07 -33.75 -37.92
C THR A 173 16.23 -34.85 -38.59
N PRO A 174 16.85 -35.78 -39.34
CA PRO A 174 16.10 -36.74 -40.19
C PRO A 174 15.29 -37.78 -39.39
N ASP A 175 15.73 -38.14 -38.19
CA ASP A 175 15.11 -39.16 -37.34
C ASP A 175 14.18 -38.58 -36.26
N ALA A 176 13.73 -37.33 -36.44
CA ALA A 176 12.82 -36.70 -35.51
C ALA A 176 11.36 -37.14 -35.72
N ASP A 177 10.67 -37.51 -34.65
CA ASP A 177 9.24 -37.79 -34.70
C ASP A 177 8.45 -36.47 -34.62
N SER A 178 7.81 -36.10 -35.74
CA SER A 178 7.02 -34.89 -35.89
C SER A 178 5.53 -35.22 -35.83
N CYS A 179 4.83 -34.87 -34.74
CA CYS A 179 3.45 -35.28 -34.50
C CYS A 179 2.52 -34.08 -34.27
N TYR A 180 1.21 -34.30 -34.50
CA TYR A 180 0.12 -33.34 -34.28
C TYR A 180 0.34 -32.02 -35.06
N PRO A 181 0.42 -32.04 -36.38
CA PRO A 181 0.80 -30.89 -37.17
C PRO A 181 -0.27 -29.79 -37.16
N SER A 182 0.20 -28.53 -37.28
CA SER A 182 -0.61 -27.35 -37.50
C SER A 182 0.06 -26.44 -38.53
N GLY A 183 -0.58 -26.22 -39.65
CA GLY A 183 0.00 -25.43 -40.74
C GLY A 183 1.31 -25.98 -41.27
N GLY A 184 1.47 -27.30 -41.24
CA GLY A 184 2.67 -28.00 -41.72
C GLY A 184 3.79 -28.19 -40.71
N PHE A 185 3.64 -27.65 -39.49
CA PHE A 185 4.63 -27.75 -38.40
C PHE A 185 4.09 -28.55 -37.22
N PRO A 186 4.86 -29.48 -36.61
CA PRO A 186 4.43 -30.26 -35.47
C PRO A 186 4.26 -29.42 -34.20
N THR A 187 3.29 -29.80 -33.37
CA THR A 187 3.11 -29.28 -32.01
C THR A 187 3.69 -30.23 -30.95
N LEU A 188 4.08 -31.42 -31.34
CA LEU A 188 4.89 -32.37 -30.59
C LEU A 188 6.06 -32.80 -31.46
N LEU A 189 7.28 -32.62 -30.95
CA LEU A 189 8.50 -33.06 -31.62
C LEU A 189 9.32 -33.89 -30.64
N ARG A 190 9.76 -35.11 -31.08
CA ARG A 190 10.68 -35.94 -30.32
C ARG A 190 11.99 -36.09 -31.07
N LEU A 191 13.09 -35.90 -30.39
CA LEU A 191 14.44 -36.01 -30.87
C LEU A 191 15.17 -37.10 -30.09
N ASP A 192 15.81 -38.01 -30.76
CA ASP A 192 16.73 -38.96 -30.15
C ASP A 192 18.14 -38.36 -30.14
N GLY A 193 18.80 -38.42 -28.98
CA GLY A 193 20.15 -37.90 -28.78
C GLY A 193 21.02 -38.85 -27.98
N PRO A 194 22.34 -38.60 -27.93
CA PRO A 194 23.29 -39.44 -27.16
C PRO A 194 23.01 -39.42 -25.65
N GLY A 195 22.31 -38.39 -25.15
CA GLY A 195 21.93 -38.21 -23.73
C GLY A 195 20.50 -38.64 -23.44
N GLY A 196 19.87 -39.45 -24.26
CA GLY A 196 18.46 -39.80 -24.14
C GLY A 196 17.58 -39.09 -25.15
N ASP A 197 16.26 -39.13 -24.97
CA ASP A 197 15.34 -38.47 -25.86
C ASP A 197 14.77 -37.16 -25.27
N THR A 198 14.65 -36.17 -26.15
CA THR A 198 14.03 -34.88 -25.82
C THR A 198 12.69 -34.73 -26.49
N VAL A 199 11.65 -34.46 -25.76
CA VAL A 199 10.29 -34.22 -26.25
C VAL A 199 9.91 -32.76 -26.06
N LEU A 200 9.57 -32.11 -27.15
CA LEU A 200 9.04 -30.74 -27.14
C LEU A 200 7.53 -30.82 -27.30
N LEU A 201 6.78 -30.25 -26.34
CA LEU A 201 5.34 -30.21 -26.34
C LEU A 201 4.88 -28.75 -26.42
N GLY A 202 4.15 -28.40 -27.49
CA GLY A 202 3.82 -27.01 -27.79
C GLY A 202 2.91 -26.32 -26.80
N ALA A 203 2.03 -27.09 -26.12
CA ALA A 203 1.12 -26.56 -25.12
C ALA A 203 1.01 -27.52 -23.93
N PRO A 204 0.83 -26.98 -22.70
CA PRO A 204 0.68 -27.78 -21.50
C PRO A 204 -0.72 -28.35 -21.30
N ASP A 205 -1.69 -28.04 -22.15
CA ASP A 205 -3.13 -28.24 -21.94
C ASP A 205 -3.48 -29.70 -21.62
N ILE A 206 -2.77 -30.66 -22.22
CA ILE A 206 -2.98 -32.09 -21.93
C ILE A 206 -2.63 -32.52 -20.51
N LEU A 207 -1.98 -31.64 -19.75
CA LEU A 207 -1.59 -31.88 -18.35
C LEU A 207 -2.52 -31.19 -17.36
N TYR A 208 -3.45 -30.35 -17.80
CA TYR A 208 -4.39 -29.68 -16.92
C TYR A 208 -5.52 -30.60 -16.44
N ASN A 209 -5.90 -30.45 -15.19
CA ASN A 209 -6.96 -31.25 -14.59
C ASN A 209 -8.29 -31.16 -15.35
N ASP A 210 -8.64 -29.96 -15.88
CA ASP A 210 -9.90 -29.72 -16.61
C ASP A 210 -9.85 -30.14 -18.08
N ARG A 211 -8.70 -30.63 -18.58
CA ARG A 211 -8.51 -31.07 -19.96
C ARG A 211 -8.10 -32.53 -20.11
N LEU A 212 -7.79 -33.15 -18.98
CA LEU A 212 -7.19 -34.48 -19.00
C LEU A 212 -8.14 -35.55 -19.52
N ASP A 213 -9.44 -35.43 -19.30
CA ASP A 213 -10.49 -36.35 -19.76
C ASP A 213 -10.89 -36.13 -21.24
N GLU A 214 -10.40 -35.06 -21.83
CA GLU A 214 -10.68 -34.76 -23.23
C GLU A 214 -9.87 -35.70 -24.17
N ARG A 215 -10.55 -36.38 -25.11
CA ARG A 215 -9.92 -37.19 -26.18
C ARG A 215 -8.84 -38.15 -25.65
N GLY A 216 -7.65 -38.10 -26.26
CA GLY A 216 -6.49 -38.90 -25.88
C GLY A 216 -5.49 -38.17 -24.98
N ASN A 217 -5.87 -37.04 -24.38
CA ASN A 217 -4.95 -36.20 -23.57
C ASN A 217 -4.29 -37.01 -22.45
N ALA A 218 -5.07 -37.69 -21.62
CA ALA A 218 -4.54 -38.52 -20.54
C ALA A 218 -3.60 -39.62 -21.08
N SER A 219 -3.98 -40.28 -22.17
CA SER A 219 -3.16 -41.32 -22.79
C SER A 219 -1.81 -40.79 -23.26
N LEU A 220 -1.80 -39.60 -23.91
CA LEU A 220 -0.55 -38.97 -24.34
C LEU A 220 0.32 -38.54 -23.16
N ALA A 221 -0.29 -37.88 -22.17
CA ALA A 221 0.40 -37.42 -20.96
C ALA A 221 1.09 -38.59 -20.22
N LEU A 222 0.35 -39.67 -19.97
CA LEU A 222 0.88 -40.85 -19.28
C LEU A 222 2.02 -41.52 -20.07
N GLN A 223 1.91 -41.59 -21.40
CA GLN A 223 2.95 -42.23 -22.23
C GLN A 223 4.21 -41.35 -22.37
N LEU A 224 4.06 -40.05 -22.38
CA LEU A 224 5.21 -39.14 -22.40
C LEU A 224 5.93 -39.11 -21.06
N LEU A 225 5.20 -38.91 -19.95
CA LEU A 225 5.75 -38.73 -18.62
C LEU A 225 6.03 -40.05 -17.92
N GLY A 226 5.25 -41.07 -18.15
CA GLY A 226 5.39 -42.42 -17.55
C GLY A 226 6.25 -43.37 -18.37
N SER A 227 7.09 -42.90 -19.29
CA SER A 227 7.98 -43.73 -20.07
C SER A 227 9.14 -44.35 -19.28
N ARG A 228 9.41 -43.79 -18.08
CA ARG A 228 10.41 -44.25 -17.13
C ARG A 228 9.76 -44.41 -15.75
N PRO A 229 10.32 -45.20 -14.80
CA PRO A 229 9.75 -45.42 -13.47
C PRO A 229 9.80 -44.20 -12.56
N HIS A 230 10.65 -43.21 -12.85
CA HIS A 230 10.81 -42.02 -12.07
C HIS A 230 10.51 -40.77 -12.91
N LEU A 231 9.67 -39.88 -12.37
CA LEU A 231 9.35 -38.57 -12.96
C LEU A 231 9.85 -37.46 -12.02
N ILE A 232 10.74 -36.62 -12.54
CA ILE A 232 11.10 -35.35 -11.89
C ILE A 232 10.24 -34.27 -12.52
N TRP A 233 9.37 -33.66 -11.73
CA TRP A 233 8.50 -32.58 -12.13
C TRP A 233 9.12 -31.26 -11.70
N TYR A 234 9.86 -30.61 -12.62
CA TYR A 234 10.55 -29.36 -12.33
C TYR A 234 9.65 -28.16 -12.62
N LEU A 235 9.35 -27.39 -11.57
CA LEU A 235 8.63 -26.13 -11.58
C LEU A 235 9.63 -25.00 -11.35
N PRO A 236 10.21 -24.37 -12.39
CA PRO A 236 11.14 -23.28 -12.23
C PRO A 236 10.55 -22.14 -11.38
N SER A 237 11.30 -21.69 -10.39
CA SER A 237 10.92 -20.63 -9.47
C SER A 237 11.81 -19.41 -9.71
N LEU A 238 11.24 -18.20 -9.62
CA LEU A 238 12.02 -16.96 -9.69
C LEU A 238 13.06 -16.84 -8.56
N SER A 239 12.89 -17.58 -7.47
CA SER A 239 13.87 -17.66 -6.38
C SER A 239 15.07 -18.54 -6.70
N ASP A 240 14.99 -19.44 -7.68
CA ASP A 240 16.08 -20.31 -8.09
C ASP A 240 17.19 -19.54 -8.84
N SER A 241 16.86 -18.43 -9.51
CA SER A 241 17.84 -17.56 -10.18
C SER A 241 18.72 -16.75 -9.24
N VAL A 242 18.42 -16.72 -7.93
CA VAL A 242 19.16 -15.95 -6.91
C VAL A 242 20.37 -16.70 -6.36
N ALA A 243 20.50 -18.00 -6.65
CA ALA A 243 21.58 -18.87 -6.13
C ALA A 243 22.93 -18.72 -6.87
N THR A 244 23.05 -17.88 -7.89
CA THR A 244 24.33 -17.57 -8.53
C THR A 244 24.93 -16.28 -8.02
N PRO A 245 26.19 -16.32 -7.45
CA PRO A 245 26.83 -15.14 -6.84
C PRO A 245 27.46 -14.15 -7.84
N GLU A 246 27.14 -14.19 -9.11
CA GLU A 246 27.73 -13.30 -10.12
C GLU A 246 26.68 -12.69 -11.04
N GLY A 247 26.18 -11.55 -10.59
CA GLY A 247 25.39 -10.64 -11.40
C GLY A 247 24.50 -9.78 -10.50
N ASP A 248 24.82 -8.49 -10.40
CA ASP A 248 24.00 -7.45 -9.74
C ASP A 248 22.60 -7.35 -10.36
N SER A 249 21.78 -8.38 -10.19
CA SER A 249 20.35 -8.24 -10.45
C SER A 249 19.75 -7.46 -9.29
N SER A 250 19.60 -6.16 -9.49
CA SER A 250 18.95 -5.25 -8.55
C SER A 250 17.52 -5.75 -8.30
N PHE A 251 17.06 -5.66 -7.05
CA PHE A 251 15.65 -5.86 -6.69
C PHE A 251 14.69 -5.12 -7.64
N PHE A 252 15.16 -4.05 -8.27
CA PHE A 252 14.41 -3.28 -9.25
C PHE A 252 14.22 -3.99 -10.61
N ASP A 253 15.08 -4.95 -10.97
CA ASP A 253 14.95 -5.73 -12.22
C ASP A 253 13.84 -6.78 -12.13
N LEU A 254 13.45 -7.15 -10.90
CA LEU A 254 12.31 -8.04 -10.61
C LEU A 254 10.95 -7.32 -10.71
N ILE A 255 10.96 -5.99 -10.82
CA ILE A 255 9.73 -5.19 -10.92
C ILE A 255 9.33 -5.10 -12.39
N PRO A 256 8.18 -5.67 -12.80
CA PRO A 256 7.70 -5.49 -14.17
C PRO A 256 7.68 -4.00 -14.54
N PRO A 257 8.16 -3.61 -15.74
CA PRO A 257 8.31 -2.21 -16.13
C PRO A 257 7.01 -1.40 -16.06
N GLY A 258 5.86 -2.07 -16.15
CA GLY A 258 4.55 -1.45 -15.94
C GLY A 258 4.34 -0.86 -14.54
N TRP A 259 4.97 -1.42 -13.50
CA TRP A 259 4.87 -0.90 -12.13
C TRP A 259 5.63 0.41 -11.94
N ILE A 260 6.77 0.57 -12.63
CA ILE A 260 7.55 1.81 -12.61
C ILE A 260 6.73 2.94 -13.24
N TRP A 261 6.09 2.68 -14.38
CA TRP A 261 5.19 3.64 -15.02
C TRP A 261 3.96 3.96 -14.18
N GLY A 262 3.38 2.97 -13.51
CA GLY A 262 2.27 3.15 -12.56
C GLY A 262 2.66 4.02 -11.37
N ALA A 263 3.83 3.78 -10.76
CA ALA A 263 4.35 4.57 -9.66
C ALA A 263 4.65 6.03 -10.09
N LEU A 264 5.23 6.22 -11.30
CA LEU A 264 5.47 7.53 -11.87
C LEU A 264 4.16 8.31 -12.07
N GLN A 265 3.12 7.66 -12.64
CA GLN A 265 1.80 8.28 -12.82
C GLN A 265 1.17 8.69 -11.48
N LEU A 266 1.24 7.82 -10.46
CA LEU A 266 0.78 8.14 -9.11
C LEU A 266 1.56 9.33 -8.50
N GLY A 267 2.86 9.37 -8.71
CA GLY A 267 3.72 10.51 -8.28
C GLY A 267 3.29 11.82 -8.96
N VAL A 268 3.09 11.80 -10.28
CA VAL A 268 2.61 12.96 -11.04
C VAL A 268 1.22 13.38 -10.58
N ALA A 269 0.29 12.45 -10.41
CA ALA A 269 -1.06 12.73 -9.91
C ALA A 269 -1.03 13.35 -8.50
N ALA A 270 -0.21 12.85 -7.60
CA ALA A 270 -0.01 13.40 -6.26
C ALA A 270 0.58 14.81 -6.29
N ALA A 271 1.58 15.06 -7.15
CA ALA A 271 2.17 16.38 -7.35
C ALA A 271 1.14 17.38 -7.89
N LEU A 272 0.37 16.99 -8.90
CA LEU A 272 -0.71 17.84 -9.46
C LEU A 272 -1.80 18.12 -8.41
N ALA A 273 -2.20 17.12 -7.62
CA ALA A 273 -3.15 17.30 -6.53
C ALA A 273 -2.61 18.24 -5.44
N ALA A 274 -1.32 18.15 -5.11
CA ALA A 274 -0.66 19.06 -4.17
C ALA A 274 -0.63 20.50 -4.70
N VAL A 275 -0.25 20.71 -5.96
CA VAL A 275 -0.27 22.02 -6.62
C VAL A 275 -1.70 22.59 -6.70
N TRP A 276 -2.68 21.76 -7.07
CA TRP A 276 -4.08 22.17 -7.11
C TRP A 276 -4.59 22.58 -5.72
N ARG A 277 -4.22 21.83 -4.68
CA ARG A 277 -4.57 22.15 -3.30
C ARG A 277 -3.84 23.39 -2.79
N ALA A 278 -2.56 23.59 -3.16
CA ALA A 278 -1.79 24.78 -2.83
C ALA A 278 -2.39 26.05 -3.46
N ARG A 279 -2.91 25.96 -4.68
CA ARG A 279 -3.63 27.08 -5.35
C ARG A 279 -4.94 27.47 -4.65
N ARG A 280 -5.57 26.57 -3.89
CA ARG A 280 -6.76 26.86 -3.08
C ARG A 280 -6.45 27.58 -1.77
N LEU A 281 -5.20 27.52 -1.31
CA LEU A 281 -4.69 28.35 -0.24
C LEU A 281 -4.23 29.64 -0.93
N GLY A 282 -5.14 30.57 -1.12
CA GLY A 282 -4.79 31.91 -1.61
C GLY A 282 -3.67 32.52 -0.74
N PRO A 283 -2.95 33.55 -1.22
CA PRO A 283 -1.94 34.22 -0.41
C PRO A 283 -2.59 34.59 0.92
N LEU A 284 -1.91 34.30 2.04
CA LEU A 284 -2.27 34.78 3.37
C LEU A 284 -2.18 36.30 3.33
N VAL A 285 -3.25 36.95 2.84
CA VAL A 285 -3.42 38.38 2.99
C VAL A 285 -3.74 38.59 4.45
N THR A 286 -2.82 39.16 5.20
CA THR A 286 -3.11 39.76 6.49
C THR A 286 -4.07 40.90 6.21
N GLU A 287 -5.35 40.65 6.36
CA GLU A 287 -6.39 41.67 6.29
C GLU A 287 -6.13 42.62 7.46
N GLN A 288 -5.52 43.75 7.17
CA GLN A 288 -5.50 44.86 8.12
C GLN A 288 -6.94 45.34 8.18
N LEU A 289 -7.66 44.97 9.24
CA LEU A 289 -8.98 45.51 9.55
C LEU A 289 -8.87 47.02 9.65
N PRO A 290 -9.45 47.82 8.74
CA PRO A 290 -9.29 49.27 8.71
C PRO A 290 -10.18 49.95 9.75
N VAL A 291 -10.66 49.26 10.78
CA VAL A 291 -11.54 49.82 11.79
C VAL A 291 -10.78 49.94 13.11
N ALA A 292 -10.16 51.06 13.32
CA ALA A 292 -9.82 51.53 14.68
C ALA A 292 -11.14 51.87 15.35
N ILE A 293 -11.72 50.91 16.10
CA ILE A 293 -12.88 51.17 16.99
C ILE A 293 -12.39 52.16 18.05
N ARG A 294 -12.97 53.36 18.08
CA ARG A 294 -12.64 54.30 19.13
C ARG A 294 -12.98 53.67 20.49
N ALA A 295 -12.11 53.85 21.46
CA ALA A 295 -12.31 53.26 22.80
C ALA A 295 -13.69 53.65 23.40
N SER A 296 -14.22 54.81 23.01
CA SER A 296 -15.56 55.27 23.41
C SER A 296 -16.69 54.38 22.84
N GLU A 297 -16.58 53.86 21.64
CA GLU A 297 -17.63 53.00 21.01
C GLU A 297 -17.66 51.61 21.69
N ALA A 298 -16.52 51.09 22.10
CA ALA A 298 -16.44 49.82 22.81
C ALA A 298 -17.04 49.93 24.24
N THR A 299 -16.85 51.08 24.91
CA THR A 299 -17.45 51.33 26.24
C THR A 299 -18.94 51.58 26.14
N GLU A 300 -19.40 52.29 25.11
CA GLU A 300 -20.83 52.53 24.88
C GLU A 300 -21.57 51.22 24.52
N GLY A 301 -21.00 50.39 23.69
CA GLY A 301 -21.54 49.07 23.33
C GLY A 301 -21.66 48.15 24.54
N ARG A 302 -20.68 48.19 25.44
CA ARG A 302 -20.71 47.42 26.72
C ARG A 302 -21.77 47.97 27.67
N ALA A 303 -21.91 49.28 27.78
CA ALA A 303 -22.93 49.92 28.61
C ALA A 303 -24.35 49.57 28.14
N ARG A 304 -24.60 49.60 26.82
CA ARG A 304 -25.88 49.19 26.23
C ARG A 304 -26.20 47.71 26.49
N LEU A 305 -25.21 46.82 26.48
CA LEU A 305 -25.35 45.41 26.79
C LEU A 305 -25.76 45.22 28.28
N TYR A 306 -25.06 45.89 29.22
CA TYR A 306 -25.39 45.81 30.65
C TYR A 306 -26.80 46.35 30.97
N ARG A 307 -27.22 47.42 30.27
CA ARG A 307 -28.56 47.95 30.42
C ARG A 307 -29.63 46.97 29.89
N ARG A 308 -29.40 46.39 28.71
CA ARG A 308 -30.37 45.47 28.07
C ARG A 308 -30.65 44.21 28.92
N VAL A 309 -29.66 43.70 29.63
CA VAL A 309 -29.78 42.51 30.50
C VAL A 309 -30.00 42.83 31.99
N ASN A 310 -30.27 44.10 32.34
CA ASN A 310 -30.47 44.58 33.73
C ASN A 310 -29.32 44.17 34.68
N ALA A 311 -28.08 44.11 34.19
CA ALA A 311 -26.93 43.61 34.94
C ALA A 311 -26.24 44.70 35.76
N ARG A 312 -27.00 45.54 36.47
CA ARG A 312 -26.49 46.68 37.31
C ARG A 312 -25.43 46.23 38.31
N GLY A 313 -25.68 45.12 38.99
CA GLY A 313 -24.72 44.57 39.93
C GLY A 313 -23.36 44.24 39.32
N ARG A 314 -23.34 43.66 38.10
CA ARG A 314 -22.09 43.39 37.37
C ARG A 314 -21.38 44.68 36.94
N ALA A 315 -22.15 45.70 36.51
CA ALA A 315 -21.59 47.00 36.17
C ALA A 315 -20.95 47.67 37.37
N ALA A 316 -21.61 47.67 38.53
CA ALA A 316 -21.08 48.22 39.77
C ALA A 316 -19.80 47.48 40.23
N VAL A 317 -19.78 46.14 40.17
CA VAL A 317 -18.60 45.36 40.51
C VAL A 317 -17.42 45.73 39.58
N ALA A 318 -17.68 45.86 38.27
CA ALA A 318 -16.64 46.24 37.30
C ALA A 318 -16.10 47.66 37.53
N LEU A 319 -16.97 48.64 37.81
CA LEU A 319 -16.59 50.02 38.14
C LEU A 319 -15.73 50.05 39.42
N ARG A 320 -16.21 49.45 40.49
CA ARG A 320 -15.49 49.38 41.76
C ARG A 320 -14.13 48.70 41.61
N ALA A 321 -14.06 47.57 40.93
CA ALA A 321 -12.79 46.88 40.69
C ALA A 321 -11.81 47.73 39.85
N ALA A 322 -12.30 48.47 38.85
CA ALA A 322 -11.48 49.35 38.04
C ALA A 322 -10.96 50.53 38.89
N SER A 323 -11.82 51.14 39.73
CA SER A 323 -11.41 52.23 40.62
C SER A 323 -10.41 51.78 41.70
N ARG A 324 -10.63 50.63 42.35
CA ARG A 324 -9.64 50.08 43.31
C ARG A 324 -8.26 49.84 42.63
N ARG A 325 -8.20 49.29 41.44
CA ARG A 325 -6.94 49.08 40.73
C ARG A 325 -6.24 50.40 40.33
N ARG A 326 -6.99 51.45 40.03
CA ARG A 326 -6.43 52.77 39.72
C ARG A 326 -5.97 53.52 40.99
N LEU A 327 -6.69 53.34 42.04
CA LEU A 327 -6.40 54.01 43.31
C LEU A 327 -5.29 53.35 44.13
N ALA A 328 -5.17 52.03 44.10
CA ALA A 328 -4.16 51.29 44.88
C ALA A 328 -2.72 51.85 44.69
N PRO A 329 -2.21 52.03 43.45
CA PRO A 329 -0.86 52.56 43.26
C PRO A 329 -0.70 54.01 43.71
N LEU A 330 -1.80 54.83 43.71
CA LEU A 330 -1.77 56.18 44.13
C LEU A 330 -1.68 56.30 45.70
N LEU A 331 -2.16 55.28 46.38
CA LEU A 331 -2.12 55.09 47.78
C LEU A 331 -0.92 54.30 48.31
N GLY A 332 0.01 53.91 47.41
CA GLY A 332 1.16 53.08 47.74
C GLY A 332 0.83 51.62 48.05
N VAL A 333 -0.36 51.15 47.68
CA VAL A 333 -0.78 49.75 47.86
C VAL A 333 -0.38 48.93 46.65
N PRO A 334 0.28 47.72 46.78
CA PRO A 334 0.59 46.86 45.71
C PRO A 334 -0.66 46.44 44.93
N PRO A 335 -0.58 46.30 43.59
CA PRO A 335 -1.74 45.91 42.76
C PRO A 335 -2.38 44.55 43.16
N ALA A 336 -1.60 43.66 43.75
CA ALA A 336 -2.10 42.37 44.27
C ALA A 336 -3.06 42.54 45.45
N ASP A 337 -2.90 43.58 46.23
CA ASP A 337 -3.69 43.87 47.43
C ASP A 337 -4.83 44.87 47.17
N ALA A 338 -5.04 45.31 45.92
CA ALA A 338 -6.08 46.26 45.53
C ALA A 338 -7.51 45.79 45.85
N ASP A 339 -7.74 44.48 45.90
CA ASP A 339 -9.03 43.88 46.22
C ASP A 339 -9.16 43.51 47.73
N SER A 340 -8.15 43.80 48.57
CA SER A 340 -8.15 43.54 50.01
C SER A 340 -8.74 44.72 50.77
N PRO A 341 -9.97 44.61 51.37
CA PRO A 341 -10.60 45.77 52.07
C PRO A 341 -9.76 46.31 53.20
N GLY A 342 -9.12 45.44 54.01
CA GLY A 342 -8.32 45.85 55.17
C GLY A 342 -7.13 46.76 54.83
N VAL A 343 -6.41 46.38 53.73
CA VAL A 343 -5.22 47.11 53.29
C VAL A 343 -5.60 48.41 52.59
N LEU A 344 -6.59 48.37 51.69
CA LEU A 344 -6.98 49.54 50.92
C LEU A 344 -7.66 50.59 51.76
N LEU A 345 -8.57 50.21 52.69
CA LEU A 345 -9.25 51.13 53.54
C LEU A 345 -8.29 51.78 54.55
N ALA A 346 -7.31 51.04 55.08
CA ALA A 346 -6.28 51.64 55.97
C ALA A 346 -5.44 52.69 55.25
N ALA A 347 -5.09 52.41 53.94
CA ALA A 347 -4.37 53.40 53.15
C ALA A 347 -5.17 54.64 52.82
N PHE A 348 -6.51 54.52 52.63
CA PHE A 348 -7.40 55.68 52.50
C PHE A 348 -7.47 56.49 53.77
N SER A 349 -7.63 55.85 54.92
CA SER A 349 -7.68 56.58 56.25
C SER A 349 -6.37 57.31 56.54
N ALA A 350 -5.25 56.81 56.14
CA ALA A 350 -3.95 57.47 56.32
C ALA A 350 -3.76 58.68 55.38
N ARG A 351 -4.36 58.63 54.15
CA ARG A 351 -4.19 59.65 53.11
C ARG A 351 -5.21 60.79 53.20
N LEU A 352 -6.44 60.44 53.58
CA LEU A 352 -7.58 61.36 53.67
C LEU A 352 -8.23 61.26 55.06
N PRO A 353 -7.57 61.71 56.16
CA PRO A 353 -8.06 61.55 57.53
C PRO A 353 -9.33 62.36 57.84
N ASP A 354 -9.53 63.47 57.14
CA ASP A 354 -10.66 64.40 57.38
C ASP A 354 -11.86 64.13 56.46
N SER A 355 -11.88 62.99 55.73
CA SER A 355 -12.99 62.70 54.84
C SER A 355 -14.13 62.00 55.57
N ASP A 356 -15.34 62.59 55.51
CA ASP A 356 -16.57 62.05 56.11
C ASP A 356 -17.23 60.94 55.26
N ARG A 357 -16.50 60.38 54.30
CA ARG A 357 -17.00 59.37 53.33
C ARG A 357 -16.85 57.96 53.84
N ASP A 358 -17.89 57.15 53.66
CA ASP A 358 -17.82 55.70 53.87
C ASP A 358 -17.15 55.02 52.69
N PHE A 359 -15.80 54.97 52.69
CA PHE A 359 -14.98 54.31 51.66
C PHE A 359 -15.30 52.82 51.54
N ARG A 360 -15.72 52.18 52.65
CA ARG A 360 -16.11 50.76 52.63
C ARG A 360 -17.37 50.55 51.81
N HIS A 361 -18.38 51.36 51.99
CA HIS A 361 -19.63 51.27 51.24
C HIS A 361 -19.43 51.63 49.76
N LEU A 362 -18.60 52.62 49.47
CA LEU A 362 -18.34 53.10 48.13
C LEU A 362 -17.57 52.05 47.30
N LEU A 363 -16.49 51.44 47.83
CA LEU A 363 -15.59 50.57 47.13
C LEU A 363 -15.94 49.09 47.24
N PHE A 364 -16.67 48.68 48.29
CA PHE A 364 -16.98 47.23 48.53
C PHE A 364 -18.45 47.01 48.93
N GLY A 365 -19.32 48.04 48.83
CA GLY A 365 -20.73 47.96 49.23
C GLY A 365 -21.61 47.08 48.33
N PRO A 366 -22.89 46.91 48.66
CA PRO A 366 -23.86 46.12 47.92
C PRO A 366 -24.15 46.70 46.51
N PRO A 367 -24.78 45.95 45.63
CA PRO A 367 -25.15 46.42 44.29
C PRO A 367 -26.19 47.55 44.39
N PRO A 368 -26.15 48.56 43.49
CA PRO A 368 -27.11 49.68 43.46
C PRO A 368 -28.51 49.14 43.10
N ALA A 369 -29.50 49.77 43.74
CA ALA A 369 -30.90 49.36 43.60
C ALA A 369 -31.51 49.69 42.25
N ASP A 370 -31.11 50.80 41.63
CA ASP A 370 -31.62 51.27 40.35
C ASP A 370 -30.52 51.91 39.49
N ASP A 371 -30.88 52.38 38.30
CA ASP A 371 -29.94 52.96 37.32
C ASP A 371 -29.43 54.36 37.84
N ALA A 372 -30.24 55.12 38.57
CA ALA A 372 -29.83 56.41 39.17
C ALA A 372 -28.75 56.18 40.20
N ALA A 373 -28.93 55.18 41.08
CA ALA A 373 -27.94 54.81 42.12
C ALA A 373 -26.63 54.27 41.47
N LEU A 374 -26.69 53.60 40.30
CA LEU A 374 -25.49 53.18 39.54
C LEU A 374 -24.72 54.36 38.95
N VAL A 375 -25.42 55.36 38.41
CA VAL A 375 -24.81 56.64 37.95
C VAL A 375 -24.18 57.37 39.07
N GLN A 376 -24.91 57.53 40.17
CA GLN A 376 -24.39 58.20 41.41
C GLN A 376 -23.13 57.48 41.97
N LEU A 377 -23.10 56.16 41.93
CA LEU A 377 -21.91 55.37 42.31
C LEU A 377 -20.72 55.71 41.38
N ALA A 378 -20.95 55.81 40.09
CA ALA A 378 -19.89 56.17 39.13
C ALA A 378 -19.34 57.55 39.36
N ASP A 379 -20.22 58.55 39.59
CA ASP A 379 -19.84 59.93 39.88
C ASP A 379 -19.04 60.03 41.18
N GLN A 380 -19.44 59.29 42.20
CA GLN A 380 -18.74 59.25 43.51
C GLN A 380 -17.36 58.58 43.37
N LEU A 381 -17.22 57.52 42.59
CA LEU A 381 -15.94 56.88 42.33
C LEU A 381 -15.00 57.81 41.55
N ASP A 382 -15.49 58.52 40.56
CA ASP A 382 -14.72 59.50 39.79
C ASP A 382 -14.31 60.72 40.67
N ALA A 383 -15.18 61.17 41.55
CA ALA A 383 -14.85 62.19 42.48
C ALA A 383 -13.75 61.77 43.51
N LEU A 384 -13.82 60.51 43.96
CA LEU A 384 -12.79 59.95 44.84
C LEU A 384 -11.44 59.82 44.12
N GLU A 385 -11.44 59.40 42.87
CA GLU A 385 -10.21 59.27 42.06
C GLU A 385 -9.53 60.64 41.85
N ARG A 386 -10.31 61.66 41.60
CA ARG A 386 -9.80 63.06 41.50
C ARG A 386 -9.23 63.54 42.81
N GLU A 387 -9.91 63.34 43.95
CA GLU A 387 -9.48 63.77 45.26
C GLU A 387 -8.16 63.13 45.69
N VAL A 388 -8.01 61.80 45.53
CA VAL A 388 -6.76 61.05 45.80
C VAL A 388 -5.61 61.52 44.92
N ARG A 389 -5.90 61.96 43.69
CA ARG A 389 -4.87 62.44 42.79
C ARG A 389 -4.36 63.82 43.10
N THR A 390 -5.16 64.63 43.78
CA THR A 390 -4.84 66.03 44.21
C THR A 390 -4.34 66.15 45.60
N SER A 391 -4.55 65.18 46.45
CA SER A 391 -4.03 65.11 47.84
C SER A 391 -2.62 64.50 47.87
#